data_b100a912fd298530ef199690bc5b5c7e
#
_entry.id   b100a912fd298530ef199690bc5b5c7e
#
_cell.length_a   1.000
_cell.length_b   1.000
_cell.length_c   1.000
_cell.angle_alpha   90.00
_cell.angle_beta   90.00
_cell.angle_gamma   90.00
#
_symmetry.space_group_name_H-M   'P 1'
#
loop_
_entity.id
_entity.type
_entity.pdbx_description
1 polymer ?
#
loop_
_entity_poly.entity_id
_entity_poly.type
_entity_poly.pdbx_seq_one_letter_code
_entity_poly.pdbx_strand_id
1 'polypeptide(L)'
;DHTEEYQAKYHEYMIKCFERHPFMWSTYVWNMFDFAADARNQGGEPGMNHKGLVTFDRKTRKDSFYLYKAWWSSDRFVHICSKRFVERTGSTATVKVYSNQSTVALYVNGNKVGEQTGEHVFTFKVPLNGEVKLQAGAGDRTDESVIRHVDTPNPEYKLHKTKSKSANWV
;
A
#
# COMPACT_ATOMS: atom_id res chain seq x y z
N ASP A 1 1.61 -5.13 -13.74
CA ASP A 1 1.49 -3.88 -13.01
C ASP A 1 2.50 -3.88 -11.86
N HIS A 2 3.33 -2.83 -11.73
CA HIS A 2 4.39 -2.71 -10.73
C HIS A 2 4.14 -1.55 -9.76
N THR A 3 2.87 -1.11 -9.63
CA THR A 3 2.49 -0.09 -8.65
C THR A 3 2.51 -0.66 -7.22
N GLU A 4 2.74 0.20 -6.25
CA GLU A 4 2.67 -0.13 -4.82
C GLU A 4 1.28 -0.63 -4.44
N GLU A 5 0.23 -0.03 -5.00
CA GLU A 5 -1.16 -0.41 -4.77
C GLU A 5 -1.45 -1.84 -5.26
N TYR A 6 -0.90 -2.21 -6.42
CA TYR A 6 -1.07 -3.57 -6.94
C TYR A 6 -0.28 -4.58 -6.10
N GLN A 7 0.94 -4.24 -5.68
CA GLN A 7 1.74 -5.07 -4.79
C GLN A 7 0.98 -5.32 -3.47
N ALA A 8 0.44 -4.28 -2.85
CA ALA A 8 -0.33 -4.39 -1.62
C ALA A 8 -1.55 -5.31 -1.80
N LYS A 9 -2.32 -5.13 -2.90
CA LYS A 9 -3.47 -5.98 -3.23
C LYS A 9 -3.07 -7.45 -3.44
N TYR A 10 -1.94 -7.70 -4.10
CA TYR A 10 -1.42 -9.06 -4.28
C TYR A 10 -1.12 -9.72 -2.93
N HIS A 11 -0.42 -9.02 -2.05
CA HIS A 11 -0.07 -9.55 -0.72
C HIS A 11 -1.29 -9.72 0.19
N GLU A 12 -2.30 -8.85 0.12
CA GLU A 12 -3.58 -9.04 0.81
C GLU A 12 -4.27 -10.34 0.39
N TYR A 13 -4.25 -10.64 -0.90
CA TYR A 13 -4.80 -11.89 -1.41
C TYR A 13 -3.99 -13.09 -0.92
N MET A 14 -2.67 -13.02 -0.97
CA MET A 14 -1.78 -14.11 -0.56
C MET A 14 -1.91 -14.44 0.92
N ILE A 15 -1.95 -13.43 1.80
CA ILE A 15 -2.14 -13.67 3.25
C ILE A 15 -3.45 -14.42 3.49
N LYS A 16 -4.53 -13.98 2.88
CA LYS A 16 -5.84 -14.67 2.99
C LYS A 16 -5.82 -16.08 2.42
N CYS A 17 -5.03 -16.33 1.38
CA CYS A 17 -4.80 -17.68 0.87
C CYS A 17 -4.11 -18.55 1.91
N PHE A 18 -3.06 -18.03 2.56
CA PHE A 18 -2.32 -18.78 3.57
C PHE A 18 -3.19 -19.14 4.77
N GLU A 19 -4.00 -18.20 5.27
CA GLU A 19 -4.95 -18.44 6.37
C GLU A 19 -5.96 -19.58 6.08
N ARG A 20 -6.38 -19.69 4.80
CA ARG A 20 -7.31 -20.75 4.37
C ARG A 20 -6.67 -22.14 4.19
N HIS A 21 -5.34 -22.22 4.24
CA HIS A 21 -4.59 -23.44 3.98
C HIS A 21 -3.68 -23.80 5.16
N PRO A 22 -4.28 -24.22 6.31
CA PRO A 22 -3.53 -24.45 7.55
C PRO A 22 -2.54 -25.63 7.48
N PHE A 23 -2.57 -26.40 6.40
CA PHE A 23 -1.56 -27.43 6.14
C PHE A 23 -0.21 -26.86 5.67
N MET A 24 -0.15 -25.59 5.33
CA MET A 24 1.09 -24.91 4.95
C MET A 24 1.89 -24.62 6.24
N TRP A 25 2.98 -25.33 6.44
CA TRP A 25 3.81 -25.19 7.63
C TRP A 25 4.69 -23.95 7.66
N SER A 26 4.96 -23.36 6.49
CA SER A 26 5.79 -22.15 6.38
C SER A 26 5.52 -21.39 5.08
N THR A 27 5.62 -20.06 5.14
CA THR A 27 5.56 -19.14 3.99
C THR A 27 6.61 -18.06 4.15
N TYR A 28 7.25 -17.66 3.07
CA TYR A 28 8.31 -16.66 3.06
C TYR A 28 7.99 -15.58 2.04
N VAL A 29 8.13 -14.31 2.46
CA VAL A 29 7.94 -13.18 1.55
C VAL A 29 9.22 -12.92 0.77
N TRP A 30 9.14 -12.90 -0.53
CA TRP A 30 10.20 -12.46 -1.39
C TRP A 30 9.87 -11.08 -1.95
N ASN A 31 10.48 -10.03 -1.50
CA ASN A 31 11.67 -9.91 -0.69
C ASN A 31 11.52 -8.73 0.29
N MET A 32 12.40 -8.62 1.29
CA MET A 32 12.38 -7.47 2.22
C MET A 32 12.72 -6.16 1.52
N PHE A 33 13.68 -6.17 0.59
CA PHE A 33 14.16 -4.98 -0.11
C PHE A 33 14.07 -5.12 -1.62
N ASP A 34 13.83 -4.01 -2.32
CA ASP A 34 14.13 -3.94 -3.74
C ASP A 34 15.62 -4.20 -3.97
N PHE A 35 15.97 -4.83 -5.06
CA PHE A 35 17.35 -5.24 -5.31
C PHE A 35 17.72 -5.15 -6.80
N ALA A 36 19.01 -5.01 -7.05
CA ALA A 36 19.55 -5.02 -8.40
C ALA A 36 19.40 -6.42 -9.03
N ALA A 37 18.94 -6.46 -10.27
CA ALA A 37 18.80 -7.69 -11.04
C ALA A 37 18.99 -7.37 -12.52
N ASP A 38 20.15 -7.70 -13.06
CA ASP A 38 20.61 -7.32 -14.39
C ASP A 38 19.61 -7.59 -15.51
N ALA A 39 18.99 -8.78 -15.52
CA ALA A 39 17.99 -9.18 -16.51
C ALA A 39 16.61 -8.56 -16.32
N ARG A 40 16.41 -7.69 -15.33
CA ARG A 40 15.10 -7.11 -15.00
C ARG A 40 14.97 -5.69 -15.53
N ASN A 41 13.72 -5.37 -15.88
CA ASN A 41 13.32 -4.02 -16.25
C ASN A 41 11.88 -3.83 -15.75
N GLN A 42 11.74 -3.57 -14.45
CA GLN A 42 10.44 -3.45 -13.79
C GLN A 42 10.12 -1.98 -13.55
N GLY A 43 8.88 -1.57 -13.86
CA GLY A 43 8.44 -0.20 -13.67
C GLY A 43 9.22 0.85 -14.48
N GLY A 44 9.93 0.44 -15.55
CA GLY A 44 10.74 1.33 -16.36
C GLY A 44 12.17 1.53 -15.86
N GLU A 45 12.58 0.84 -14.81
CA GLU A 45 13.95 0.90 -14.26
C GLU A 45 14.77 -0.33 -14.67
N PRO A 46 15.68 -0.20 -15.66
CA PRO A 46 16.57 -1.30 -16.07
C PRO A 46 17.46 -1.75 -14.90
N GLY A 47 17.65 -3.07 -14.79
CA GLY A 47 18.48 -3.66 -13.73
C GLY A 47 17.83 -3.65 -12.34
N MET A 48 16.54 -3.36 -12.21
CA MET A 48 15.86 -3.27 -10.94
C MET A 48 14.75 -4.33 -10.77
N ASN A 49 14.66 -4.90 -9.57
CA ASN A 49 13.55 -5.74 -9.13
C ASN A 49 12.80 -5.04 -7.98
N HIS A 50 11.52 -4.73 -8.19
CA HIS A 50 10.66 -4.00 -7.25
C HIS A 50 9.79 -4.90 -6.34
N LYS A 51 10.15 -6.14 -6.12
CA LYS A 51 9.39 -7.06 -5.24
C LYS A 51 9.60 -6.79 -3.75
N GLY A 52 10.52 -5.91 -3.39
CA GLY A 52 10.80 -5.54 -2.00
C GLY A 52 9.60 -4.91 -1.30
N LEU A 53 9.50 -5.17 0.00
CA LEU A 53 8.58 -4.45 0.91
C LEU A 53 9.12 -3.06 1.26
N VAL A 54 10.39 -2.83 1.04
CA VAL A 54 11.12 -1.58 1.26
C VAL A 54 11.87 -1.23 -0.01
N THR A 55 11.93 0.05 -0.35
CA THR A 55 12.64 0.55 -1.54
C THR A 55 14.12 0.23 -1.54
N PHE A 56 14.74 0.26 -2.72
CA PHE A 56 16.17 -0.06 -2.91
C PHE A 56 17.09 0.79 -2.03
N ASP A 57 16.79 2.08 -1.88
CA ASP A 57 17.54 3.02 -1.05
C ASP A 57 17.29 2.87 0.47
N ARG A 58 16.43 1.94 0.86
CA ARG A 58 16.01 1.64 2.25
C ARG A 58 15.20 2.75 2.95
N LYS A 59 14.83 3.80 2.24
CA LYS A 59 14.17 4.97 2.86
C LYS A 59 12.66 4.82 2.99
N THR A 60 12.02 4.12 2.06
CA THR A 60 10.56 4.00 2.04
C THR A 60 10.11 2.57 2.33
N ARG A 61 9.33 2.39 3.39
CA ARG A 61 8.55 1.18 3.63
C ARG A 61 7.28 1.29 2.82
N LYS A 62 7.05 0.33 1.92
CA LYS A 62 5.85 0.28 1.07
C LYS A 62 4.63 -0.17 1.86
N ASP A 63 3.43 0.03 1.32
CA ASP A 63 2.18 -0.39 1.96
C ASP A 63 2.19 -1.88 2.33
N SER A 64 2.76 -2.73 1.48
CA SER A 64 2.90 -4.16 1.76
C SER A 64 3.76 -4.49 2.99
N PHE A 65 4.71 -3.63 3.37
CA PHE A 65 5.42 -3.77 4.64
C PHE A 65 4.46 -3.61 5.83
N TYR A 66 3.61 -2.58 5.79
CA TYR A 66 2.64 -2.32 6.85
C TYR A 66 1.52 -3.34 6.88
N LEU A 67 1.19 -3.94 5.72
CA LEU A 67 0.29 -5.09 5.66
C LEU A 67 0.83 -6.23 6.51
N TYR A 68 2.07 -6.68 6.30
CA TYR A 68 2.67 -7.74 7.10
C TYR A 68 2.87 -7.33 8.57
N LYS A 69 3.17 -6.07 8.83
CA LYS A 69 3.20 -5.55 10.20
C LYS A 69 1.83 -5.69 10.88
N ALA A 70 0.72 -5.51 10.16
CA ALA A 70 -0.61 -5.68 10.73
C ALA A 70 -0.89 -7.13 11.19
N TRP A 71 -0.36 -8.11 10.47
CA TRP A 71 -0.52 -9.53 10.81
C TRP A 71 0.48 -10.05 11.84
N TRP A 72 1.73 -9.58 11.78
CA TRP A 72 2.83 -10.23 12.48
C TRP A 72 3.40 -9.46 13.66
N SER A 73 3.07 -8.20 13.81
CA SER A 73 3.62 -7.37 14.89
C SER A 73 2.61 -7.15 16.00
N SER A 74 3.09 -7.18 17.24
CA SER A 74 2.36 -6.74 18.43
C SER A 74 2.44 -5.23 18.67
N ASP A 75 3.37 -4.53 18.00
CA ASP A 75 3.51 -3.08 18.12
C ASP A 75 2.27 -2.39 17.55
N ARG A 76 1.56 -1.66 18.37
CA ARG A 76 0.37 -0.89 17.95
C ARG A 76 0.75 0.15 16.90
N PHE A 77 0.01 0.17 15.80
CA PHE A 77 0.20 1.14 14.75
C PHE A 77 -1.08 1.34 13.92
N VAL A 78 -1.08 2.40 13.15
CA VAL A 78 -2.03 2.69 12.08
C VAL A 78 -1.25 3.24 10.89
N HIS A 79 -1.62 2.88 9.66
CA HIS A 79 -0.96 3.33 8.44
C HIS A 79 -1.97 3.58 7.33
N ILE A 80 -2.01 4.81 6.83
CA ILE A 80 -2.79 5.17 5.62
C ILE A 80 -1.99 4.73 4.40
N CYS A 81 -2.59 3.90 3.56
CA CYS A 81 -1.97 3.40 2.34
C CYS A 81 -1.93 4.44 1.22
N SER A 82 -1.12 4.18 0.21
CA SER A 82 -1.02 4.99 -1.03
C SER A 82 -0.58 6.44 -0.78
N LYS A 83 0.31 6.66 0.17
CA LYS A 83 0.82 8.00 0.49
C LYS A 83 1.56 8.66 -0.66
N ARG A 84 2.17 7.87 -1.56
CA ARG A 84 2.87 8.38 -2.74
C ARG A 84 1.93 8.66 -3.92
N PHE A 85 0.71 8.13 -3.91
CA PHE A 85 -0.32 8.41 -4.88
C PHE A 85 -1.19 9.59 -4.43
N VAL A 86 -0.60 10.80 -4.46
CA VAL A 86 -1.22 12.03 -3.95
C VAL A 86 -2.30 12.56 -4.88
N GLU A 87 -1.99 12.71 -6.18
CA GLU A 87 -2.89 13.29 -7.18
C GLU A 87 -3.83 12.24 -7.73
N ARG A 88 -5.13 12.48 -7.59
CA ARG A 88 -6.17 11.55 -7.99
C ARG A 88 -7.27 12.27 -8.75
N THR A 89 -7.82 11.60 -9.75
CA THR A 89 -8.99 12.08 -10.49
C THR A 89 -10.28 11.55 -9.87
N GLY A 90 -11.39 12.18 -10.18
CA GLY A 90 -12.73 11.81 -9.69
C GLY A 90 -13.14 12.60 -8.45
N SER A 91 -14.42 12.51 -8.11
CA SER A 91 -15.05 13.27 -7.02
C SER A 91 -14.96 12.56 -5.66
N THR A 92 -14.49 11.31 -5.64
CA THR A 92 -14.32 10.51 -4.42
C THR A 92 -13.02 9.71 -4.48
N ALA A 93 -12.45 9.44 -3.33
CA ALA A 93 -11.28 8.58 -3.20
C ALA A 93 -11.57 7.42 -2.24
N THR A 94 -10.99 6.26 -2.54
CA THR A 94 -10.92 5.15 -1.61
C THR A 94 -9.65 5.30 -0.78
N VAL A 95 -9.79 5.37 0.53
CA VAL A 95 -8.69 5.42 1.50
C VAL A 95 -8.62 4.08 2.21
N LYS A 96 -7.51 3.39 2.07
CA LYS A 96 -7.23 2.13 2.76
C LYS A 96 -6.31 2.40 3.94
N VAL A 97 -6.54 1.73 5.04
CA VAL A 97 -5.74 1.84 6.26
C VAL A 97 -5.38 0.44 6.76
N TYR A 98 -4.12 0.23 7.08
CA TYR A 98 -3.64 -0.97 7.77
C TYR A 98 -3.42 -0.69 9.25
N SER A 99 -3.86 -1.61 10.08
CA SER A 99 -3.67 -1.53 11.53
C SER A 99 -3.79 -2.92 12.16
N ASN A 100 -3.09 -3.14 13.26
CA ASN A 100 -3.30 -4.30 14.13
C ASN A 100 -4.24 -3.99 15.31
N GLN A 101 -4.93 -2.84 15.25
CA GLN A 101 -5.97 -2.48 16.22
C GLN A 101 -7.35 -2.80 15.64
N SER A 102 -8.28 -3.20 16.48
CA SER A 102 -9.62 -3.64 16.08
C SER A 102 -10.55 -2.51 15.62
N THR A 103 -10.24 -1.26 15.95
CA THR A 103 -11.06 -0.10 15.58
C THR A 103 -10.19 1.00 15.02
N VAL A 104 -10.59 1.51 13.84
CA VAL A 104 -9.93 2.61 13.14
C VAL A 104 -10.94 3.69 12.81
N ALA A 105 -10.64 4.93 13.19
CA ALA A 105 -11.38 6.13 12.79
C ALA A 105 -10.61 6.88 11.70
N LEU A 106 -11.35 7.44 10.71
CA LEU A 106 -10.79 8.31 9.69
C LEU A 106 -11.36 9.72 9.81
N TYR A 107 -10.49 10.69 9.69
CA TYR A 107 -10.79 12.11 9.68
C TYR A 107 -10.36 12.73 8.35
N VAL A 108 -11.18 13.63 7.85
CA VAL A 108 -10.94 14.44 6.65
C VAL A 108 -10.97 15.92 7.04
N ASN A 109 -9.89 16.64 6.83
CA ASN A 109 -9.76 18.06 7.20
C ASN A 109 -10.18 18.33 8.66
N GLY A 110 -9.83 17.41 9.56
CA GLY A 110 -10.15 17.47 11.00
C GLY A 110 -11.53 16.93 11.40
N ASN A 111 -12.42 16.65 10.45
CA ASN A 111 -13.76 16.11 10.72
C ASN A 111 -13.78 14.59 10.60
N LYS A 112 -14.34 13.90 11.60
CA LYS A 112 -14.52 12.45 11.58
C LYS A 112 -15.50 12.07 10.48
N VAL A 113 -15.06 11.26 9.51
CA VAL A 113 -15.88 10.80 8.38
C VAL A 113 -16.34 9.36 8.53
N GLY A 114 -15.71 8.59 9.41
CA GLY A 114 -16.13 7.22 9.68
C GLY A 114 -15.27 6.54 10.74
N GLU A 115 -15.79 5.43 11.23
CA GLU A 115 -15.11 4.50 12.11
C GLU A 115 -15.50 3.09 11.70
N GLN A 116 -14.55 2.18 11.70
CA GLN A 116 -14.78 0.78 11.37
C GLN A 116 -14.15 -0.10 12.43
N THR A 117 -14.85 -1.16 12.78
CA THR A 117 -14.35 -2.26 13.59
C THR A 117 -14.11 -3.46 12.69
N GLY A 118 -12.96 -4.08 12.82
CA GLY A 118 -12.54 -5.18 11.96
C GLY A 118 -11.11 -5.62 12.26
N GLU A 119 -10.48 -6.24 11.28
CA GLU A 119 -9.12 -6.75 11.40
C GLU A 119 -8.26 -6.28 10.23
N HIS A 120 -7.09 -5.77 10.55
CA HIS A 120 -5.94 -5.51 9.66
C HIS A 120 -6.16 -4.53 8.50
N VAL A 121 -7.30 -4.59 7.79
CA VAL A 121 -7.56 -3.79 6.59
C VAL A 121 -8.88 -3.05 6.70
N PHE A 122 -8.82 -1.73 6.71
CA PHE A 122 -9.98 -0.84 6.80
C PHE A 122 -10.07 0.01 5.55
N THR A 123 -11.29 0.20 5.02
CA THR A 123 -11.48 0.92 3.75
C THR A 123 -12.59 1.94 3.86
N PHE A 124 -12.29 3.20 3.57
CA PHE A 124 -13.21 4.32 3.64
C PHE A 124 -13.38 4.94 2.25
N LYS A 125 -14.57 5.45 1.96
CA LYS A 125 -14.81 6.35 0.83
C LYS A 125 -14.89 7.77 1.34
N VAL A 126 -14.13 8.67 0.74
CA VAL A 126 -14.08 10.08 1.12
C VAL A 126 -14.36 10.98 -0.08
N PRO A 127 -15.05 12.10 0.09
CA PRO A 127 -15.13 13.12 -0.94
C PRO A 127 -13.72 13.65 -1.28
N LEU A 128 -13.49 13.87 -2.58
CA LEU A 128 -12.23 14.42 -3.08
C LEU A 128 -12.52 15.72 -3.83
N ASN A 129 -12.25 16.84 -3.17
CA ASN A 129 -12.41 18.17 -3.71
C ASN A 129 -11.23 19.03 -3.26
N GLY A 130 -10.38 19.42 -4.21
CA GLY A 130 -9.13 20.12 -3.92
C GLY A 130 -8.15 19.27 -3.11
N GLU A 131 -7.46 19.88 -2.16
CA GLU A 131 -6.54 19.21 -1.24
C GLU A 131 -7.31 18.69 -0.03
N VAL A 132 -7.09 17.44 0.31
CA VAL A 132 -7.74 16.72 1.40
C VAL A 132 -6.68 16.18 2.35
N LYS A 133 -6.69 16.65 3.59
CA LYS A 133 -5.85 16.13 4.68
C LYS A 133 -6.56 14.96 5.33
N LEU A 134 -5.89 13.82 5.34
CA LEU A 134 -6.37 12.58 5.94
C LEU A 134 -5.65 12.34 7.25
N GLN A 135 -6.37 11.93 8.28
CA GLN A 135 -5.81 11.43 9.53
C GLN A 135 -6.54 10.15 9.92
N ALA A 136 -5.80 9.07 10.11
CA ALA A 136 -6.32 7.84 10.69
C ALA A 136 -5.92 7.72 12.14
N GLY A 137 -6.85 7.27 12.99
CA GLY A 137 -6.61 7.05 14.42
C GLY A 137 -7.01 5.64 14.83
N ALA A 138 -6.15 4.99 15.64
CA ALA A 138 -6.41 3.68 16.22
C ALA A 138 -5.83 3.62 17.64
N GLY A 139 -6.70 3.71 18.64
CA GLY A 139 -6.29 3.86 20.05
C GLY A 139 -5.47 5.14 20.26
N ASP A 140 -4.23 4.98 20.73
CA ASP A 140 -3.26 6.07 20.97
C ASP A 140 -2.36 6.38 19.75
N ARG A 141 -2.60 5.73 18.61
CA ARG A 141 -1.80 5.86 17.39
C ARG A 141 -2.54 6.64 16.32
N THR A 142 -1.80 7.51 15.65
CA THR A 142 -2.31 8.30 14.52
C THR A 142 -1.35 8.21 13.34
N ASP A 143 -1.89 8.38 12.13
CA ASP A 143 -1.13 8.51 10.90
C ASP A 143 -1.80 9.52 9.98
N GLU A 144 -1.01 10.24 9.20
CA GLU A 144 -1.49 11.33 8.35
C GLU A 144 -1.05 11.14 6.90
N SER A 145 -1.86 11.67 6.00
CA SER A 145 -1.58 11.71 4.57
C SER A 145 -2.31 12.88 3.93
N VAL A 146 -1.91 13.24 2.73
CA VAL A 146 -2.58 14.24 1.90
C VAL A 146 -2.87 13.63 0.54
N ILE A 147 -4.08 13.86 0.04
CA ILE A 147 -4.48 13.57 -1.34
C ILE A 147 -5.03 14.83 -1.98
N ARG A 148 -4.94 14.92 -3.31
CA ARG A 148 -5.38 16.09 -4.06
C ARG A 148 -6.19 15.70 -5.28
N HIS A 149 -7.29 16.40 -5.50
CA HIS A 149 -8.02 16.30 -6.75
C HIS A 149 -7.26 16.96 -7.89
N VAL A 150 -7.19 16.30 -9.03
CA VAL A 150 -6.70 16.83 -10.29
C VAL A 150 -7.66 16.45 -11.43
N ASP A 151 -7.86 17.33 -12.40
CA ASP A 151 -8.75 17.07 -13.53
C ASP A 151 -8.14 16.07 -14.53
N THR A 152 -6.81 16.07 -14.63
CA THR A 152 -6.07 15.20 -15.55
C THR A 152 -5.12 14.31 -14.77
N PRO A 153 -5.06 12.98 -15.05
CA PRO A 153 -4.14 12.09 -14.38
C PRO A 153 -2.68 12.54 -14.53
N ASN A 154 -1.92 12.51 -13.44
CA ASN A 154 -0.50 12.80 -13.48
C ASN A 154 0.22 11.74 -14.35
N PRO A 155 0.91 12.14 -15.44
CA PRO A 155 1.59 11.20 -16.33
C PRO A 155 2.72 10.40 -15.65
N GLU A 156 3.33 10.94 -14.59
CA GLU A 156 4.37 10.28 -13.81
C GLU A 156 3.86 9.02 -13.07
N TYR A 157 2.53 8.91 -12.87
CA TYR A 157 1.92 7.72 -12.25
C TYR A 157 1.62 6.61 -13.26
N LYS A 158 1.93 6.80 -14.54
CA LYS A 158 1.73 5.78 -15.56
C LYS A 158 2.89 4.79 -15.56
N LEU A 159 2.52 3.52 -15.63
CA LEU A 159 3.49 2.46 -15.89
C LEU A 159 4.00 2.56 -17.33
N HIS A 160 5.29 2.71 -17.46
CA HIS A 160 5.95 2.51 -18.74
C HIS A 160 6.01 1.00 -19.03
N LYS A 161 5.28 0.57 -20.06
CA LYS A 161 5.38 -0.81 -20.55
C LYS A 161 6.74 -0.99 -21.21
N THR A 162 7.63 -1.70 -20.56
CA THR A 162 8.89 -2.12 -21.17
C THR A 162 8.70 -3.50 -21.83
N LYS A 163 9.20 -3.64 -23.04
CA LYS A 163 9.28 -4.96 -23.70
C LYS A 163 10.37 -5.77 -23.03
N SER A 164 10.00 -6.57 -22.05
CA SER A 164 10.93 -7.55 -21.47
C SER A 164 10.89 -8.82 -22.32
N LYS A 165 12.03 -9.28 -22.81
CA LYS A 165 12.18 -10.59 -23.45
C LYS A 165 12.41 -11.72 -22.45
N SER A 166 12.66 -11.42 -21.19
CA SER A 166 12.90 -12.44 -20.17
C SER A 166 11.59 -12.90 -19.55
N ALA A 167 11.45 -14.20 -19.38
CA ALA A 167 10.42 -14.74 -18.52
C ALA A 167 10.59 -14.21 -17.10
N ASN A 168 9.51 -13.71 -16.50
CA ASN A 168 9.54 -13.08 -15.18
C ASN A 168 9.75 -14.05 -14.00
N TRP A 169 10.27 -15.24 -14.25
CA TRP A 169 10.29 -16.35 -13.30
C TRP A 169 11.68 -16.75 -12.82
N VAL A 170 12.70 -16.05 -13.24
CA VAL A 170 14.06 -16.37 -12.80
C VAL A 170 14.65 -15.20 -12.02
#